data_30b438ebc0bca41c400554bc47edfa3b
#
_entry.id   30b438ebc0bca41c400554bc47edfa3b
#
_cell.length_a   1.000
_cell.length_b   1.000
_cell.length_c   1.000
_cell.angle_alpha   90.00
_cell.angle_beta   90.00
_cell.angle_gamma   90.00
#
_symmetry.space_group_name_H-M   'P 1'
#
loop_
_entity.id
_entity.type
_entity.pdbx_description
1 polymer ?
#
loop_
_entity_poly.entity_id
_entity_poly.type
_entity_poly.pdbx_seq_one_letter_code
_entity_poly.pdbx_strand_id
1 'polypeptide(L)'
;KHLRFFRNVTMKVLEEIDNCQPRQIILIDYPGFNLRMAKKIKENFDIPITYYISPQLWAWKENRITIIRKYIDQMLVIFPFEEEWYREREVKAKFVGHPIFDEWTPSSKEELCELLNLNADNRIITLYPGSRLQEVKKHLPILIQAAAKLRNEDTSLQFILGATSQIDWTQWILPDWIHVESKYPQKALECAELALVASGTATLEAAVFGTPMIIIYKMASISWWISRVLVSVPFAGMVNIIAGREIMPELLQENATPEKVFSTASSILKNPEKMEKMMADLKNVQL
;
A
#
# COMPACT_ATOMS: atom_id res chain seq x y z
N LYS A 1 28.84 -0.08 6.75
CA LYS A 1 28.60 -1.53 7.01
C LYS A 1 27.74 -2.18 5.92
N HIS A 2 26.69 -1.54 5.40
CA HIS A 2 25.77 -2.13 4.42
C HIS A 2 26.39 -2.39 3.03
N LEU A 3 27.32 -1.55 2.55
CA LEU A 3 27.95 -1.72 1.23
C LEU A 3 28.76 -3.02 1.12
N ARG A 4 29.50 -3.39 2.18
CA ARG A 4 30.25 -4.67 2.22
C ARG A 4 29.30 -5.87 2.23
N PHE A 5 28.19 -5.79 2.95
CA PHE A 5 27.17 -6.82 2.98
C PHE A 5 26.60 -7.08 1.57
N PHE A 6 26.10 -6.04 0.88
CA PHE A 6 25.57 -6.18 -0.47
C PHE A 6 26.59 -6.67 -1.49
N ARG A 7 27.87 -6.27 -1.35
CA ARG A 7 28.94 -6.79 -2.20
C ARG A 7 29.14 -8.30 -1.99
N ASN A 8 29.15 -8.75 -0.74
CA ASN A 8 29.32 -10.17 -0.43
C ASN A 8 28.11 -10.99 -0.93
N VAL A 9 26.88 -10.48 -0.76
CA VAL A 9 25.69 -11.12 -1.31
C VAL A 9 25.77 -11.22 -2.84
N THR A 10 26.19 -10.15 -3.52
CA THR A 10 26.38 -10.16 -4.97
C THR A 10 27.35 -11.25 -5.41
N MET A 11 28.48 -11.34 -4.74
CA MET A 11 29.51 -12.38 -5.08
C MET A 11 28.97 -13.80 -4.90
N LYS A 12 28.30 -14.06 -3.78
CA LYS A 12 27.68 -15.37 -3.52
C LYS A 12 26.61 -15.74 -4.55
N VAL A 13 25.77 -14.77 -4.95
CA VAL A 13 24.74 -15.04 -5.96
C VAL A 13 25.38 -15.36 -7.32
N LEU A 14 26.43 -14.63 -7.73
CA LEU A 14 27.13 -14.92 -8.99
C LEU A 14 27.82 -16.29 -8.95
N GLU A 15 28.45 -16.66 -7.84
CA GLU A 15 29.05 -17.98 -7.62
C GLU A 15 27.99 -19.08 -7.70
N GLU A 16 26.81 -18.88 -7.08
CA GLU A 16 25.74 -19.84 -7.13
C GLU A 16 25.14 -20.00 -8.53
N ILE A 17 25.01 -18.90 -9.28
CA ILE A 17 24.59 -18.94 -10.69
C ILE A 17 25.58 -19.75 -11.53
N ASP A 18 26.88 -19.57 -11.30
CA ASP A 18 27.92 -20.33 -12.00
C ASP A 18 27.86 -21.82 -11.69
N ASN A 19 27.65 -22.16 -10.41
CA ASN A 19 27.51 -23.55 -9.95
C ASN A 19 26.25 -24.25 -10.48
N CYS A 20 25.10 -23.55 -10.43
CA CYS A 20 23.79 -24.15 -10.75
C CYS A 20 23.43 -24.09 -12.23
N GLN A 21 24.04 -23.17 -13.00
CA GLN A 21 23.75 -22.92 -14.43
C GLN A 21 22.24 -22.84 -14.72
N PRO A 22 21.48 -21.92 -14.10
CA PRO A 22 20.04 -21.86 -14.23
C PRO A 22 19.64 -21.45 -15.66
N ARG A 23 18.50 -21.98 -16.13
CA ARG A 23 17.97 -21.62 -17.46
C ARG A 23 17.33 -20.23 -17.49
N GLN A 24 16.94 -19.69 -16.34
CA GLN A 24 16.31 -18.40 -16.17
C GLN A 24 16.54 -17.88 -14.76
N ILE A 25 16.63 -16.55 -14.61
CA ILE A 25 16.72 -15.89 -13.31
C ILE A 25 15.48 -15.01 -13.14
N ILE A 26 14.84 -15.10 -11.98
CA ILE A 26 13.71 -14.25 -11.60
C ILE A 26 14.18 -13.32 -10.48
N LEU A 27 14.13 -12.03 -10.74
CA LEU A 27 14.40 -10.99 -9.74
C LEU A 27 13.06 -10.45 -9.23
N ILE A 28 12.87 -10.43 -7.93
CA ILE A 28 11.60 -10.02 -7.32
C ILE A 28 11.80 -8.71 -6.57
N ASP A 29 11.05 -7.65 -6.94
CA ASP A 29 11.03 -6.34 -6.29
C ASP A 29 12.45 -5.80 -5.96
N TYR A 30 12.62 -5.04 -4.90
CA TYR A 30 13.86 -4.49 -4.35
C TYR A 30 14.79 -3.84 -5.39
N PRO A 31 14.33 -2.83 -6.13
CA PRO A 31 15.02 -2.31 -7.33
C PRO A 31 16.39 -1.70 -7.05
N GLY A 32 16.65 -1.27 -5.82
CA GLY A 32 17.95 -0.73 -5.42
C GLY A 32 19.10 -1.75 -5.52
N PHE A 33 18.82 -3.01 -5.31
CA PHE A 33 19.77 -4.13 -5.41
C PHE A 33 19.59 -4.87 -6.73
N ASN A 34 18.38 -5.28 -7.07
CA ASN A 34 18.11 -6.19 -8.18
C ASN A 34 18.45 -5.60 -9.55
N LEU A 35 18.26 -4.31 -9.80
CA LEU A 35 18.69 -3.71 -11.06
C LEU A 35 20.24 -3.71 -11.23
N ARG A 36 20.97 -3.56 -10.12
CA ARG A 36 22.42 -3.70 -10.15
C ARG A 36 22.87 -5.15 -10.32
N MET A 37 22.12 -6.08 -9.72
CA MET A 37 22.34 -7.51 -9.87
C MET A 37 22.09 -7.94 -11.33
N ALA A 38 20.98 -7.51 -11.95
CA ALA A 38 20.68 -7.78 -13.35
C ALA A 38 21.84 -7.38 -14.28
N LYS A 39 22.39 -6.17 -14.08
CA LYS A 39 23.56 -5.72 -14.81
C LYS A 39 24.75 -6.68 -14.62
N LYS A 40 25.06 -7.07 -13.39
CA LYS A 40 26.15 -7.99 -13.07
C LYS A 40 25.96 -9.36 -13.67
N ILE A 41 24.74 -9.89 -13.64
CA ILE A 41 24.41 -11.17 -14.26
C ILE A 41 24.66 -11.11 -15.76
N LYS A 42 24.13 -10.11 -16.47
CA LYS A 42 24.30 -9.96 -17.92
C LYS A 42 25.73 -9.64 -18.36
N GLU A 43 26.56 -9.10 -17.45
CA GLU A 43 28.01 -8.91 -17.71
C GLU A 43 28.81 -10.22 -17.66
N ASN A 44 28.32 -11.25 -16.99
CA ASN A 44 29.05 -12.51 -16.75
C ASN A 44 28.38 -13.73 -17.37
N PHE A 45 27.06 -13.69 -17.61
CA PHE A 45 26.28 -14.85 -18.06
C PHE A 45 25.27 -14.42 -19.12
N ASP A 46 25.04 -15.32 -20.10
CA ASP A 46 23.97 -15.18 -21.08
C ASP A 46 22.72 -15.94 -20.64
N ILE A 47 22.11 -15.50 -19.54
CA ILE A 47 20.92 -16.11 -18.95
C ILE A 47 19.76 -15.11 -19.02
N PRO A 48 18.56 -15.52 -19.46
CA PRO A 48 17.37 -14.67 -19.45
C PRO A 48 17.00 -14.21 -18.04
N ILE A 49 16.65 -12.93 -17.91
CA ILE A 49 16.23 -12.33 -16.63
C ILE A 49 14.79 -11.87 -16.75
N THR A 50 13.93 -12.42 -15.91
CA THR A 50 12.57 -11.91 -15.67
C THR A 50 12.57 -11.10 -14.38
N TYR A 51 11.91 -9.94 -14.41
CA TYR A 51 11.74 -9.10 -13.24
C TYR A 51 10.27 -9.08 -12.83
N TYR A 52 9.97 -9.53 -11.62
CA TYR A 52 8.63 -9.59 -11.06
C TYR A 52 8.45 -8.49 -10.00
N ILE A 53 7.30 -7.84 -10.00
CA ILE A 53 6.97 -6.64 -9.21
C ILE A 53 7.87 -5.47 -9.61
N SER A 54 7.45 -4.79 -10.66
CA SER A 54 8.22 -3.70 -11.28
C SER A 54 8.52 -2.56 -10.31
N PRO A 55 9.67 -1.89 -10.42
CA PRO A 55 9.89 -0.65 -9.71
C PRO A 55 8.93 0.43 -10.24
N GLN A 56 8.37 1.23 -9.33
CA GLN A 56 7.43 2.31 -9.65
C GLN A 56 8.12 3.49 -10.38
N LEU A 57 8.71 3.22 -11.54
CA LEU A 57 9.44 4.23 -12.33
C LEU A 57 8.52 5.32 -12.89
N TRP A 58 7.25 5.00 -13.05
CA TRP A 58 6.20 5.94 -13.43
C TRP A 58 5.96 7.03 -12.37
N ALA A 59 6.31 6.74 -11.10
CA ALA A 59 6.18 7.69 -10.00
C ALA A 59 7.50 8.46 -9.75
N TRP A 60 8.66 7.80 -9.89
CA TRP A 60 9.95 8.42 -9.59
C TRP A 60 11.14 7.65 -10.21
N LYS A 61 12.24 8.34 -10.48
CA LYS A 61 13.48 7.77 -11.06
C LYS A 61 13.26 7.06 -12.41
N GLU A 62 12.47 7.66 -13.27
CA GLU A 62 12.19 7.16 -14.62
C GLU A 62 13.47 6.85 -15.41
N ASN A 63 14.57 7.57 -15.15
CA ASN A 63 15.86 7.35 -15.81
C ASN A 63 16.41 5.91 -15.66
N ARG A 64 15.92 5.13 -14.71
CA ARG A 64 16.28 3.70 -14.55
C ARG A 64 15.71 2.81 -15.65
N ILE A 65 14.82 3.31 -16.48
CA ILE A 65 14.25 2.58 -17.62
C ILE A 65 15.35 2.09 -18.57
N THR A 66 16.44 2.85 -18.71
CA THR A 66 17.60 2.49 -19.54
C THR A 66 18.30 1.21 -19.03
N ILE A 67 18.33 1.00 -17.72
CA ILE A 67 18.89 -0.21 -17.11
C ILE A 67 17.96 -1.39 -17.38
N ILE A 68 16.66 -1.21 -17.19
CA ILE A 68 15.66 -2.25 -17.45
C ILE A 68 15.70 -2.68 -18.90
N ARG A 69 15.63 -1.74 -19.85
CA ARG A 69 15.68 -2.00 -21.28
C ARG A 69 16.94 -2.80 -21.69
N LYS A 70 18.06 -2.55 -21.02
CA LYS A 70 19.33 -3.18 -21.38
C LYS A 70 19.54 -4.57 -20.76
N TYR A 71 19.02 -4.81 -19.56
CA TYR A 71 19.40 -5.98 -18.75
C TYR A 71 18.24 -6.88 -18.33
N ILE A 72 16.99 -6.48 -18.59
CA ILE A 72 15.80 -7.28 -18.26
C ILE A 72 15.13 -7.74 -19.54
N ASP A 73 14.96 -9.04 -19.70
CA ASP A 73 14.37 -9.61 -20.91
C ASP A 73 12.83 -9.55 -20.84
N GLN A 74 12.25 -9.63 -19.63
CA GLN A 74 10.81 -9.53 -19.41
C GLN A 74 10.48 -8.92 -18.05
N MET A 75 9.53 -7.98 -18.05
CA MET A 75 8.90 -7.46 -16.83
C MET A 75 7.57 -8.15 -16.60
N LEU A 76 7.33 -8.61 -15.37
CA LEU A 76 6.02 -9.04 -14.89
C LEU A 76 5.50 -7.96 -13.94
N VAL A 77 4.49 -7.25 -14.37
CA VAL A 77 3.94 -6.08 -13.67
C VAL A 77 2.66 -6.44 -12.94
N ILE A 78 2.42 -5.77 -11.81
CA ILE A 78 1.29 -6.07 -10.92
C ILE A 78 0.16 -5.03 -11.00
N PHE A 79 0.36 -3.96 -11.76
CA PHE A 79 -0.69 -2.98 -12.06
C PHE A 79 -0.95 -2.94 -13.58
N PRO A 80 -2.23 -2.92 -14.02
CA PRO A 80 -2.58 -3.00 -15.43
C PRO A 80 -1.96 -1.90 -16.29
N PHE A 81 -1.95 -0.65 -15.77
CA PHE A 81 -1.40 0.50 -16.50
C PHE A 81 0.12 0.42 -16.72
N GLU A 82 0.84 -0.37 -15.91
CA GLU A 82 2.29 -0.52 -16.04
C GLU A 82 2.67 -1.24 -17.34
N GLU A 83 1.84 -2.15 -17.83
CA GLU A 83 2.11 -2.87 -19.08
C GLU A 83 2.22 -1.90 -20.26
N GLU A 84 1.25 -0.96 -20.38
CA GLU A 84 1.27 0.09 -21.38
C GLU A 84 2.43 1.06 -21.16
N TRP A 85 2.64 1.49 -19.92
CA TRP A 85 3.71 2.42 -19.56
C TRP A 85 5.09 1.89 -19.95
N TYR A 86 5.37 0.60 -19.73
CA TYR A 86 6.61 -0.07 -20.13
C TYR A 86 6.69 -0.29 -21.63
N ARG A 87 5.58 -0.63 -22.30
CA ARG A 87 5.50 -0.82 -23.75
C ARG A 87 5.88 0.46 -24.50
N GLU A 88 5.36 1.61 -24.09
CA GLU A 88 5.71 2.92 -24.66
C GLU A 88 7.22 3.23 -24.55
N ARG A 89 7.91 2.57 -23.61
CA ARG A 89 9.34 2.73 -23.37
C ARG A 89 10.18 1.58 -23.91
N GLU A 90 9.63 0.81 -24.84
CA GLU A 90 10.31 -0.31 -25.52
C GLU A 90 10.79 -1.41 -24.55
N VAL A 91 10.09 -1.62 -23.45
CA VAL A 91 10.33 -2.71 -22.50
C VAL A 91 9.21 -3.75 -22.62
N LYS A 92 9.60 -5.03 -22.78
CA LYS A 92 8.65 -6.13 -22.82
C LYS A 92 8.07 -6.36 -21.43
N ALA A 93 6.83 -5.96 -21.23
CA ALA A 93 6.11 -6.13 -19.97
C ALA A 93 4.84 -6.95 -20.17
N LYS A 94 4.40 -7.62 -19.12
CA LYS A 94 3.13 -8.36 -19.07
C LYS A 94 2.49 -8.17 -17.71
N PHE A 95 1.24 -7.76 -17.68
CA PHE A 95 0.43 -7.73 -16.47
C PHE A 95 0.08 -9.17 -16.06
N VAL A 96 0.29 -9.48 -14.76
CA VAL A 96 0.10 -10.82 -14.20
C VAL A 96 -0.84 -10.84 -12.99
N GLY A 97 -1.43 -9.69 -12.64
CA GLY A 97 -2.25 -9.52 -11.43
C GLY A 97 -1.41 -9.16 -10.20
N HIS A 98 -2.09 -8.64 -9.18
CA HIS A 98 -1.46 -8.30 -7.92
C HIS A 98 -1.52 -9.50 -6.96
N PRO A 99 -0.40 -9.93 -6.31
CA PRO A 99 -0.35 -11.14 -5.49
C PRO A 99 -1.28 -11.10 -4.26
N ILE A 100 -1.78 -9.94 -3.89
CA ILE A 100 -2.76 -9.80 -2.80
C ILE A 100 -4.04 -10.61 -3.04
N PHE A 101 -4.39 -10.88 -4.29
CA PHE A 101 -5.57 -11.68 -4.65
C PHE A 101 -5.35 -13.18 -4.49
N ASP A 102 -4.11 -13.65 -4.46
CA ASP A 102 -3.81 -15.08 -4.40
C ASP A 102 -4.12 -15.66 -3.02
N GLU A 103 -4.03 -14.85 -1.96
CA GLU A 103 -4.22 -15.26 -0.58
C GLU A 103 -5.55 -14.79 0.04
N TRP A 104 -6.32 -13.96 -0.69
CA TRP A 104 -7.56 -13.41 -0.16
C TRP A 104 -8.79 -14.24 -0.56
N THR A 105 -9.54 -14.64 0.46
CA THR A 105 -10.88 -15.22 0.30
C THR A 105 -11.87 -14.29 1.00
N PRO A 106 -12.91 -13.79 0.30
CA PRO A 106 -13.91 -12.94 0.91
C PRO A 106 -14.59 -13.63 2.09
N SER A 107 -14.81 -12.89 3.17
CA SER A 107 -15.58 -13.34 4.33
C SER A 107 -16.83 -12.48 4.49
N SER A 108 -17.89 -13.02 5.06
CA SER A 108 -19.07 -12.22 5.41
C SER A 108 -18.76 -11.27 6.58
N LYS A 109 -19.56 -10.19 6.71
CA LYS A 109 -19.41 -9.26 7.83
C LYS A 109 -19.59 -9.98 9.16
N GLU A 110 -20.56 -10.91 9.22
CA GLU A 110 -20.89 -11.71 10.41
C GLU A 110 -19.70 -12.58 10.83
N GLU A 111 -19.08 -13.31 9.90
CA GLU A 111 -17.88 -14.13 10.14
C GLU A 111 -16.71 -13.27 10.63
N LEU A 112 -16.51 -12.10 10.04
CA LEU A 112 -15.44 -11.17 10.44
C LEU A 112 -15.70 -10.60 11.83
N CYS A 113 -16.94 -10.22 12.14
CA CYS A 113 -17.32 -9.71 13.45
C CYS A 113 -17.18 -10.77 14.53
N GLU A 114 -17.56 -12.02 14.26
CA GLU A 114 -17.33 -13.14 15.16
C GLU A 114 -15.84 -13.37 15.42
N LEU A 115 -15.03 -13.43 14.34
CA LEU A 115 -13.57 -13.60 14.41
C LEU A 115 -12.91 -12.49 15.24
N LEU A 116 -13.36 -11.25 15.08
CA LEU A 116 -12.78 -10.05 15.70
C LEU A 116 -13.47 -9.66 17.02
N ASN A 117 -14.43 -10.46 17.48
CA ASN A 117 -15.21 -10.21 18.70
C ASN A 117 -15.89 -8.83 18.69
N LEU A 118 -16.61 -8.51 17.59
CA LEU A 118 -17.33 -7.27 17.35
C LEU A 118 -18.84 -7.53 17.20
N ASN A 119 -19.64 -6.49 17.35
CA ASN A 119 -21.07 -6.56 17.06
C ASN A 119 -21.32 -6.28 15.57
N ALA A 120 -21.90 -7.26 14.85
CA ALA A 120 -22.20 -7.16 13.42
C ALA A 120 -23.29 -6.13 13.09
N ASP A 121 -24.18 -5.80 14.06
CA ASP A 121 -25.25 -4.81 13.88
C ASP A 121 -24.71 -3.38 13.85
N ASN A 122 -23.51 -3.17 14.39
CA ASN A 122 -22.90 -1.86 14.46
C ASN A 122 -22.09 -1.54 13.20
N ARG A 123 -21.91 -0.23 12.95
CA ARG A 123 -21.03 0.28 11.90
C ARG A 123 -19.60 0.27 12.40
N ILE A 124 -18.67 -0.19 11.56
CA ILE A 124 -17.27 -0.38 11.93
C ILE A 124 -16.38 0.62 11.19
N ILE A 125 -15.59 1.35 11.96
CA ILE A 125 -14.57 2.27 11.42
C ILE A 125 -13.19 1.72 11.75
N THR A 126 -12.40 1.47 10.71
CA THR A 126 -11.04 0.96 10.90
C THR A 126 -10.00 2.08 10.83
N LEU A 127 -9.09 2.09 11.81
CA LEU A 127 -7.95 2.98 11.89
C LEU A 127 -6.71 2.20 11.46
N TYR A 128 -6.05 2.65 10.38
CA TYR A 128 -4.85 1.99 9.85
C TYR A 128 -3.69 2.99 9.70
N PRO A 129 -2.94 3.27 10.78
CA PRO A 129 -1.99 4.39 10.85
C PRO A 129 -0.70 4.17 10.08
N GLY A 130 -0.52 3.01 9.47
CA GLY A 130 0.68 2.60 8.75
C GLY A 130 1.46 1.48 9.42
N SER A 131 2.50 0.99 8.74
CA SER A 131 3.32 -0.15 9.19
C SER A 131 4.69 0.26 9.76
N ARG A 132 5.07 1.53 9.66
CA ARG A 132 6.35 2.03 10.17
C ARG A 132 6.15 2.90 11.39
N LEU A 133 7.04 2.74 12.39
CA LEU A 133 6.96 3.50 13.64
C LEU A 133 6.84 5.02 13.43
N GLN A 134 7.55 5.56 12.44
CA GLN A 134 7.49 7.00 12.14
C GLN A 134 6.15 7.45 11.54
N GLU A 135 5.48 6.58 10.79
CA GLU A 135 4.14 6.79 10.24
C GLU A 135 3.13 6.76 11.38
N VAL A 136 3.15 5.70 12.20
CA VAL A 136 2.27 5.53 13.35
C VAL A 136 2.36 6.71 14.32
N LYS A 137 3.57 7.17 14.66
CA LYS A 137 3.77 8.35 15.53
C LYS A 137 3.08 9.61 15.03
N LYS A 138 2.91 9.78 13.71
CA LYS A 138 2.29 10.98 13.12
C LYS A 138 0.80 10.80 12.87
N HIS A 139 0.38 9.62 12.43
CA HIS A 139 -0.98 9.39 12.00
C HIS A 139 -1.90 8.96 13.15
N LEU A 140 -1.44 8.08 14.04
CA LEU A 140 -2.27 7.51 15.10
C LEU A 140 -2.93 8.58 15.99
N PRO A 141 -2.24 9.64 16.46
CA PRO A 141 -2.88 10.69 17.24
C PRO A 141 -4.00 11.41 16.49
N ILE A 142 -3.83 11.63 15.18
CA ILE A 142 -4.83 12.27 14.32
C ILE A 142 -6.06 11.37 14.21
N LEU A 143 -5.83 10.07 13.95
CA LEU A 143 -6.89 9.07 13.79
C LEU A 143 -7.69 8.90 15.06
N ILE A 144 -7.04 8.78 16.22
CA ILE A 144 -7.72 8.64 17.52
C ILE A 144 -8.59 9.86 17.83
N GLN A 145 -8.08 11.08 17.61
CA GLN A 145 -8.86 12.30 17.86
C GLN A 145 -10.06 12.43 16.90
N ALA A 146 -9.89 12.07 15.62
CA ALA A 146 -10.99 12.04 14.66
C ALA A 146 -12.03 10.98 15.05
N ALA A 147 -11.60 9.79 15.43
CA ALA A 147 -12.45 8.70 15.90
C ALA A 147 -13.22 9.08 17.16
N ALA A 148 -12.59 9.78 18.13
CA ALA A 148 -13.28 10.28 19.32
C ALA A 148 -14.42 11.27 18.99
N LYS A 149 -14.19 12.15 17.99
CA LYS A 149 -15.22 13.08 17.50
C LYS A 149 -16.38 12.32 16.81
N LEU A 150 -16.08 11.31 15.99
CA LEU A 150 -17.07 10.45 15.35
C LEU A 150 -17.90 9.69 16.40
N ARG A 151 -17.25 9.11 17.41
CA ARG A 151 -17.92 8.40 18.53
C ARG A 151 -18.83 9.31 19.33
N ASN A 152 -18.44 10.57 19.54
CA ASN A 152 -19.30 11.56 20.22
C ASN A 152 -20.52 11.94 19.37
N GLU A 153 -20.42 11.88 18.06
CA GLU A 153 -21.53 12.14 17.15
C GLU A 153 -22.47 10.92 17.01
N ASP A 154 -21.91 9.72 17.00
CA ASP A 154 -22.64 8.45 16.90
C ASP A 154 -22.00 7.40 17.81
N THR A 155 -22.65 7.13 18.93
CA THR A 155 -22.16 6.17 19.94
C THR A 155 -22.32 4.70 19.54
N SER A 156 -23.03 4.40 18.46
CA SER A 156 -23.15 3.04 17.91
C SER A 156 -21.93 2.62 17.08
N LEU A 157 -21.07 3.57 16.70
CA LEU A 157 -19.86 3.25 15.94
C LEU A 157 -18.86 2.43 16.75
N GLN A 158 -18.37 1.38 16.17
CA GLN A 158 -17.25 0.58 16.68
C GLN A 158 -15.96 0.97 15.96
N PHE A 159 -14.84 1.00 16.70
CA PHE A 159 -13.55 1.38 16.17
C PHE A 159 -12.54 0.26 16.34
N ILE A 160 -11.86 -0.09 15.25
CA ILE A 160 -10.78 -1.08 15.24
C ILE A 160 -9.48 -0.39 14.83
N LEU A 161 -8.41 -0.71 15.52
CA LEU A 161 -7.05 -0.41 15.09
C LEU A 161 -6.43 -1.63 14.46
N GLY A 162 -6.18 -1.58 13.14
CA GLY A 162 -5.37 -2.58 12.45
C GLY A 162 -3.91 -2.44 12.87
N ALA A 163 -3.48 -3.30 13.78
CA ALA A 163 -2.19 -3.24 14.44
C ALA A 163 -1.20 -4.21 13.79
N THR A 164 -0.29 -3.69 12.94
CA THR A 164 0.72 -4.54 12.29
C THR A 164 1.74 -5.11 13.28
N SER A 165 2.20 -6.33 13.06
CA SER A 165 3.17 -7.02 13.93
C SER A 165 4.56 -6.35 13.99
N GLN A 166 4.84 -5.43 13.07
CA GLN A 166 6.12 -4.71 13.02
C GLN A 166 6.23 -3.60 14.06
N ILE A 167 5.13 -3.26 14.74
CA ILE A 167 5.04 -2.19 15.73
C ILE A 167 4.81 -2.80 17.11
N ASP A 168 5.59 -2.34 18.07
CA ASP A 168 5.32 -2.63 19.48
C ASP A 168 4.21 -1.70 20.00
N TRP A 169 2.99 -2.20 20.05
CA TRP A 169 1.80 -1.45 20.44
C TRP A 169 1.68 -1.23 21.93
N THR A 170 2.46 -1.91 22.77
CA THR A 170 2.46 -1.73 24.22
C THR A 170 2.95 -0.35 24.64
N GLN A 171 3.67 0.35 23.75
CA GLN A 171 4.17 1.71 23.96
C GLN A 171 3.08 2.78 23.81
N TRP A 172 1.86 2.41 23.38
CA TRP A 172 0.79 3.34 23.07
C TRP A 172 -0.33 3.23 24.10
N ILE A 173 -0.74 4.38 24.66
CA ILE A 173 -1.95 4.46 25.47
C ILE A 173 -3.13 4.62 24.52
N LEU A 174 -3.84 3.54 24.27
CA LEU A 174 -5.02 3.53 23.42
C LEU A 174 -6.28 3.66 24.27
N PRO A 175 -7.32 4.37 23.79
CA PRO A 175 -8.62 4.37 24.45
C PRO A 175 -9.22 2.96 24.51
N ASP A 176 -9.91 2.64 25.60
CA ASP A 176 -10.57 1.34 25.86
C ASP A 176 -11.68 0.97 24.87
N TRP A 177 -12.25 1.99 24.21
CA TRP A 177 -13.28 1.82 23.18
C TRP A 177 -12.72 1.53 21.78
N ILE A 178 -11.41 1.46 21.60
CA ILE A 178 -10.76 1.03 20.35
C ILE A 178 -10.35 -0.43 20.50
N HIS A 179 -10.94 -1.30 19.70
CA HIS A 179 -10.48 -2.68 19.59
C HIS A 179 -9.14 -2.73 18.84
N VAL A 180 -8.14 -3.41 19.40
CA VAL A 180 -6.82 -3.55 18.79
C VAL A 180 -6.70 -4.93 18.14
N GLU A 181 -6.67 -4.97 16.82
CA GLU A 181 -6.54 -6.22 16.06
C GLU A 181 -5.11 -6.36 15.53
N SER A 182 -4.36 -7.28 16.15
CA SER A 182 -2.96 -7.54 15.79
C SER A 182 -2.72 -8.88 15.10
N LYS A 183 -3.66 -9.80 15.23
CA LYS A 183 -3.55 -11.15 14.67
C LYS A 183 -3.96 -11.16 13.18
N TYR A 184 -5.02 -10.43 12.87
CA TYR A 184 -5.58 -10.34 11.52
C TYR A 184 -5.84 -8.89 11.10
N PRO A 185 -4.80 -8.02 11.07
CA PRO A 185 -4.98 -6.59 10.84
C PRO A 185 -5.67 -6.26 9.51
N GLN A 186 -5.47 -7.06 8.45
CA GLN A 186 -6.14 -6.91 7.17
C GLN A 186 -7.65 -7.23 7.25
N LYS A 187 -8.07 -8.14 8.16
CA LYS A 187 -9.49 -8.43 8.39
C LYS A 187 -10.22 -7.24 9.01
N ALA A 188 -9.52 -6.40 9.76
CA ALA A 188 -10.05 -5.13 10.24
C ALA A 188 -10.38 -4.15 9.10
N LEU A 189 -9.65 -4.18 7.98
CA LEU A 189 -10.00 -3.42 6.77
C LEU A 189 -11.20 -4.03 6.06
N GLU A 190 -11.25 -5.35 5.94
CA GLU A 190 -12.29 -6.07 5.23
C GLU A 190 -13.68 -5.89 5.87
N CYS A 191 -13.77 -5.85 7.22
CA CYS A 191 -15.04 -5.66 7.92
C CYS A 191 -15.49 -4.20 8.05
N ALA A 192 -14.65 -3.24 7.68
CA ALA A 192 -14.94 -1.82 7.87
C ALA A 192 -15.98 -1.29 6.89
N GLU A 193 -16.89 -0.46 7.37
CA GLU A 193 -17.74 0.37 6.53
C GLU A 193 -16.97 1.56 5.95
N LEU A 194 -16.06 2.11 6.75
CA LEU A 194 -15.13 3.16 6.32
C LEU A 194 -13.78 2.95 6.98
N ALA A 195 -12.70 3.04 6.22
CA ALA A 195 -11.34 2.96 6.75
C ALA A 195 -10.62 4.31 6.72
N LEU A 196 -9.92 4.65 7.79
CA LEU A 196 -9.02 5.80 7.88
C LEU A 196 -7.59 5.27 7.74
N VAL A 197 -7.01 5.39 6.54
CA VAL A 197 -5.82 4.62 6.14
C VAL A 197 -4.64 5.53 5.85
N ALA A 198 -3.47 5.23 6.42
CA ALA A 198 -2.24 5.86 5.97
C ALA A 198 -1.91 5.43 4.53
N SER A 199 -1.45 6.39 3.70
CA SER A 199 -1.02 6.08 2.33
C SER A 199 0.05 4.98 2.31
N GLY A 200 -0.13 3.99 1.44
CA GLY A 200 0.75 2.84 1.27
C GLY A 200 -0.01 1.63 0.70
N THR A 201 0.55 0.43 0.88
CA THR A 201 -0.06 -0.83 0.41
C THR A 201 -1.44 -1.10 1.03
N ALA A 202 -1.70 -0.61 2.24
CA ALA A 202 -3.01 -0.74 2.88
C ALA A 202 -4.15 -0.10 2.08
N THR A 203 -3.87 0.90 1.23
CA THR A 203 -4.90 1.47 0.33
C THR A 203 -5.27 0.50 -0.79
N LEU A 204 -4.36 -0.36 -1.20
CA LEU A 204 -4.65 -1.45 -2.15
C LEU A 204 -5.43 -2.58 -1.47
N GLU A 205 -5.04 -2.97 -0.25
CA GLU A 205 -5.77 -3.97 0.53
C GLU A 205 -7.23 -3.55 0.73
N ALA A 206 -7.46 -2.31 1.18
CA ALA A 206 -8.81 -1.78 1.33
C ALA A 206 -9.58 -1.73 0.00
N ALA A 207 -8.90 -1.42 -1.12
CA ALA A 207 -9.52 -1.43 -2.45
C ALA A 207 -9.93 -2.84 -2.89
N VAL A 208 -9.08 -3.85 -2.64
CA VAL A 208 -9.40 -5.26 -2.90
C VAL A 208 -10.63 -5.72 -2.12
N PHE A 209 -10.72 -5.34 -0.85
CA PHE A 209 -11.87 -5.65 -0.01
C PHE A 209 -13.14 -4.86 -0.38
N GLY A 210 -13.01 -3.86 -1.27
CA GLY A 210 -14.11 -2.97 -1.62
C GLY A 210 -14.47 -1.98 -0.51
N THR A 211 -13.57 -1.75 0.44
CA THR A 211 -13.77 -0.90 1.60
C THR A 211 -13.52 0.56 1.27
N PRO A 212 -14.53 1.45 1.34
CA PRO A 212 -14.35 2.89 1.22
C PRO A 212 -13.34 3.40 2.24
N MET A 213 -12.48 4.36 1.83
CA MET A 213 -11.43 4.85 2.70
C MET A 213 -11.20 6.35 2.58
N ILE A 214 -10.63 6.93 3.64
CA ILE A 214 -9.99 8.24 3.63
C ILE A 214 -8.49 8.02 3.77
N ILE A 215 -7.74 8.50 2.78
CA ILE A 215 -6.29 8.32 2.72
C ILE A 215 -5.63 9.49 3.45
N ILE A 216 -4.77 9.17 4.41
CA ILE A 216 -4.08 10.16 5.23
C ILE A 216 -2.59 10.00 5.04
N TYR A 217 -1.89 11.11 4.87
CA TYR A 217 -0.44 11.07 4.84
C TYR A 217 0.21 12.32 5.40
N LYS A 218 1.09 12.13 6.38
CA LYS A 218 1.87 13.19 7.01
C LYS A 218 3.32 12.74 7.17
N MET A 219 4.22 13.47 6.53
CA MET A 219 5.66 13.23 6.65
C MET A 219 6.38 14.48 7.19
N ALA A 220 7.70 14.40 7.38
CA ALA A 220 8.48 15.59 7.73
C ALA A 220 8.44 16.61 6.59
N SER A 221 8.30 17.89 6.90
CA SER A 221 8.13 18.97 5.92
C SER A 221 9.23 19.00 4.85
N ILE A 222 10.49 18.78 5.24
CA ILE A 222 11.63 18.69 4.32
C ILE A 222 11.46 17.51 3.36
N SER A 223 11.08 16.33 3.86
CA SER A 223 10.87 15.15 3.04
C SER A 223 9.71 15.33 2.06
N TRP A 224 8.65 16.02 2.49
CA TRP A 224 7.50 16.36 1.64
C TRP A 224 7.90 17.29 0.49
N TRP A 225 8.68 18.34 0.77
CA TRP A 225 9.15 19.25 -0.27
C TRP A 225 10.00 18.53 -1.32
N ILE A 226 10.90 17.66 -0.87
CA ILE A 226 11.71 16.81 -1.74
C ILE A 226 10.83 15.85 -2.55
N SER A 227 9.82 15.22 -1.93
CA SER A 227 8.95 14.27 -2.63
C SER A 227 8.13 14.95 -3.73
N ARG A 228 7.62 16.17 -3.52
CA ARG A 228 6.89 16.93 -4.54
C ARG A 228 7.71 17.27 -5.79
N VAL A 229 9.02 17.40 -5.63
CA VAL A 229 9.94 17.67 -6.75
C VAL A 229 10.30 16.37 -7.49
N LEU A 230 10.35 15.25 -6.77
CA LEU A 230 10.83 13.97 -7.31
C LEU A 230 9.73 13.02 -7.77
N VAL A 231 8.51 13.21 -7.31
CA VAL A 231 7.35 12.33 -7.58
C VAL A 231 6.47 12.97 -8.65
N SER A 232 6.27 12.24 -9.74
CA SER A 232 5.56 12.73 -10.94
C SER A 232 4.05 12.42 -10.95
N VAL A 233 3.51 11.84 -9.85
CA VAL A 233 2.09 11.46 -9.78
C VAL A 233 1.27 12.47 -8.97
N PRO A 234 0.01 12.73 -9.36
CA PRO A 234 -0.85 13.73 -8.72
C PRO A 234 -1.44 13.26 -7.38
N PHE A 235 -1.43 11.95 -7.10
CA PHE A 235 -2.06 11.34 -5.93
C PHE A 235 -1.04 10.64 -5.03
N ALA A 236 -1.37 10.49 -3.75
CA ALA A 236 -0.56 9.76 -2.77
C ALA A 236 -1.08 8.32 -2.55
N GLY A 237 -2.37 8.08 -2.71
CA GLY A 237 -2.97 6.76 -2.58
C GLY A 237 -2.88 5.96 -3.88
N MET A 238 -2.41 4.72 -3.78
CA MET A 238 -2.28 3.84 -4.94
C MET A 238 -3.59 3.65 -5.69
N VAL A 239 -4.71 3.59 -4.98
CA VAL A 239 -6.05 3.44 -5.57
C VAL A 239 -6.41 4.61 -6.50
N ASN A 240 -6.09 5.84 -6.12
CA ASN A 240 -6.33 7.03 -6.95
C ASN A 240 -5.36 7.11 -8.14
N ILE A 241 -4.11 6.66 -7.94
CA ILE A 241 -3.10 6.58 -9.01
C ILE A 241 -3.58 5.58 -10.08
N ILE A 242 -4.03 4.40 -9.68
CA ILE A 242 -4.52 3.36 -10.60
C ILE A 242 -5.78 3.84 -11.33
N ALA A 243 -6.69 4.49 -10.60
CA ALA A 243 -7.91 5.06 -11.18
C ALA A 243 -7.65 6.27 -12.12
N GLY A 244 -6.46 6.88 -12.07
CA GLY A 244 -6.14 8.10 -12.81
C GLY A 244 -6.91 9.35 -12.34
N ARG A 245 -7.67 9.25 -11.23
CA ARG A 245 -8.48 10.33 -10.64
C ARG A 245 -8.68 10.10 -9.16
N GLU A 246 -9.08 11.13 -8.43
CA GLU A 246 -9.42 11.00 -7.01
C GLU A 246 -10.77 10.28 -6.86
N ILE A 247 -10.74 9.01 -6.49
CA ILE A 247 -11.92 8.20 -6.15
C ILE A 247 -12.09 8.05 -4.63
N MET A 248 -10.99 8.16 -3.89
CA MET A 248 -10.97 8.18 -2.43
C MET A 248 -10.35 9.49 -1.96
N PRO A 249 -10.94 10.20 -1.00
CA PRO A 249 -10.40 11.48 -0.52
C PRO A 249 -9.02 11.33 0.10
N GLU A 250 -8.12 12.27 -0.23
CA GLU A 250 -6.76 12.34 0.31
C GLU A 250 -6.57 13.55 1.19
N LEU A 251 -6.22 13.34 2.44
CA LEU A 251 -5.89 14.37 3.40
C LEU A 251 -4.38 14.36 3.66
N LEU A 252 -3.67 15.22 2.97
CA LEU A 252 -2.20 15.24 2.96
C LEU A 252 -1.66 16.41 3.78
N GLN A 253 -0.60 16.20 4.51
CA GLN A 253 0.19 17.21 5.26
C GLN A 253 -0.67 18.13 6.16
N GLU A 254 -0.86 19.39 5.78
CA GLU A 254 -1.65 20.38 6.52
C GLU A 254 -3.15 20.02 6.54
N ASN A 255 -3.60 19.24 5.57
CA ASN A 255 -4.97 18.73 5.52
C ASN A 255 -5.16 17.48 6.39
N ALA A 256 -4.09 16.79 6.79
CA ALA A 256 -4.15 15.65 7.69
C ALA A 256 -4.30 16.15 9.15
N THR A 257 -5.48 16.66 9.49
CA THR A 257 -5.84 17.10 10.85
C THR A 257 -7.04 16.32 11.39
N PRO A 258 -7.19 16.17 12.70
CA PRO A 258 -8.33 15.47 13.29
C PRO A 258 -9.68 16.05 12.85
N GLU A 259 -9.78 17.38 12.70
CA GLU A 259 -10.98 18.10 12.29
C GLU A 259 -11.39 17.76 10.85
N LYS A 260 -10.41 17.77 9.92
CA LYS A 260 -10.67 17.44 8.51
C LYS A 260 -10.97 15.96 8.32
N VAL A 261 -10.26 15.08 9.01
CA VAL A 261 -10.54 13.63 8.98
C VAL A 261 -11.96 13.37 9.51
N PHE A 262 -12.32 13.96 10.65
CA PHE A 262 -13.66 13.86 11.22
C PHE A 262 -14.72 14.39 10.25
N SER A 263 -14.59 15.62 9.77
CA SER A 263 -15.59 16.24 8.89
C SER A 263 -15.79 15.48 7.59
N THR A 264 -14.69 14.96 7.00
CA THR A 264 -14.75 14.15 5.79
C THR A 264 -15.44 12.81 6.06
N ALA A 265 -15.08 12.12 7.15
CA ALA A 265 -15.67 10.86 7.55
C ALA A 265 -17.17 11.01 7.87
N SER A 266 -17.54 12.00 8.68
CA SER A 266 -18.94 12.29 9.03
C SER A 266 -19.78 12.59 7.76
N SER A 267 -19.21 13.38 6.81
CA SER A 267 -19.87 13.66 5.53
C SER A 267 -20.11 12.40 4.69
N ILE A 268 -19.18 11.45 4.69
CA ILE A 268 -19.31 10.17 3.97
C ILE A 268 -20.34 9.30 4.66
N LEU A 269 -20.22 9.12 5.97
CA LEU A 269 -21.09 8.24 6.78
C LEU A 269 -22.56 8.68 6.79
N LYS A 270 -22.83 9.99 6.62
CA LYS A 270 -24.19 10.57 6.55
C LYS A 270 -24.75 10.63 5.14
N ASN A 271 -23.98 10.27 4.12
CA ASN A 271 -24.41 10.35 2.73
C ASN A 271 -24.30 8.98 2.04
N PRO A 272 -25.40 8.20 2.00
CA PRO A 272 -25.41 6.89 1.35
C PRO A 272 -25.00 6.92 -0.13
N GLU A 273 -25.43 7.92 -0.89
CA GLU A 273 -25.08 8.05 -2.31
C GLU A 273 -23.57 8.21 -2.50
N LYS A 274 -22.92 8.97 -1.61
CA LYS A 274 -21.47 9.16 -1.63
C LYS A 274 -20.75 7.86 -1.32
N MET A 275 -21.24 7.10 -0.35
CA MET A 275 -20.71 5.80 0.04
C MET A 275 -20.83 4.79 -1.12
N GLU A 276 -22.03 4.68 -1.70
CA GLU A 276 -22.29 3.81 -2.86
C GLU A 276 -21.40 4.16 -4.06
N LYS A 277 -21.24 5.46 -4.33
CA LYS A 277 -20.32 5.92 -5.38
C LYS A 277 -18.87 5.48 -5.12
N MET A 278 -18.38 5.63 -3.89
CA MET A 278 -17.03 5.19 -3.52
C MET A 278 -16.87 3.69 -3.70
N MET A 279 -17.86 2.89 -3.28
CA MET A 279 -17.85 1.43 -3.48
C MET A 279 -17.88 1.04 -4.96
N ALA A 280 -18.69 1.74 -5.77
CA ALA A 280 -18.74 1.52 -7.22
C ALA A 280 -17.43 1.89 -7.90
N ASP A 281 -16.81 2.98 -7.49
CA ASP A 281 -15.49 3.40 -7.99
C ASP A 281 -14.41 2.37 -7.66
N LEU A 282 -14.41 1.78 -6.46
CA LEU A 282 -13.47 0.72 -6.09
C LEU A 282 -13.65 -0.55 -6.94
N LYS A 283 -14.89 -0.95 -7.24
CA LYS A 283 -15.18 -2.10 -8.11
C LYS A 283 -14.64 -1.91 -9.54
N ASN A 284 -14.51 -0.66 -9.99
CA ASN A 284 -13.97 -0.33 -11.31
C ASN A 284 -12.44 -0.21 -11.33
N VAL A 285 -11.80 -0.22 -10.17
CA VAL A 285 -10.33 -0.27 -10.09
C VAL A 285 -9.89 -1.68 -10.42
N GLN A 286 -9.35 -1.87 -11.62
CA GLN A 286 -8.76 -3.14 -12.04
C GLN A 286 -7.39 -3.29 -11.36
N LEU A 287 -7.23 -4.28 -10.53
CA LEU A 287 -5.98 -4.62 -9.84
C LEU A 287 -5.44 -5.95 -10.35
#